data_8e4c35c3099dfdce57b3cb4a3cca15ae
#
_entry.id   8e4c35c3099dfdce57b3cb4a3cca15ae
#
_cell.length_a   1.000
_cell.length_b   1.000
_cell.length_c   1.000
_cell.angle_alpha   90.00
_cell.angle_beta   90.00
_cell.angle_gamma   90.00
#
_symmetry.space_group_name_H-M   'P 1'
#
loop_
_entity.id
_entity.type
_entity.pdbx_description
1 polymer ?
#
loop_
_entity_poly.entity_id
_entity_poly.type
_entity_poly.pdbx_seq_one_letter_code
_entity_poly.pdbx_strand_id
1 'polypeptide(L)'
;FKTEILQNNDVKIDDQFIGKIKGLKLELDLKKGALETDIKSLKKAARQTIGPELEKRVQSIIDTGLISLNEDFKIYWNDFPIAKLTTGNDYLNPNFDLIVDDIIEQNTKQKLNDYVNKWIHSKINNVLKSLIDLKNIKENNSSIKALAYQLYENNGVLKRDQVSEYLKNLEQNERKILRDLGVKFGRYHVFLHRLIKPEPVTIRTLLWKNYHQKYFKLNPPTYGLNFIEDKDKKDKNFMLLCGFEKFDNFFVRIDILERLFVLIINSSLKENTEIKIKPEMLNLLGCSKDSFKKLLIKMNYKVFEKDNESYFKYNPSKKYKKISTKKMS
;
A
#
# COMPACT_ATOMS: atom_id res chain seq x y z
N PHE A 1 -46.61 -7.67 21.26
CA PHE A 1 -45.91 -8.11 20.02
C PHE A 1 -44.85 -9.15 20.41
N LYS A 2 -44.96 -10.37 19.87
CA LYS A 2 -43.97 -11.43 20.07
C LYS A 2 -42.98 -11.39 18.93
N THR A 3 -41.70 -11.00 19.23
CA THR A 3 -40.60 -10.97 18.23
C THR A 3 -39.83 -12.28 18.33
N GLU A 4 -39.55 -12.91 17.20
CA GLU A 4 -38.76 -14.13 17.08
C GLU A 4 -37.65 -13.99 16.03
N ILE A 5 -36.46 -14.56 16.33
CA ILE A 5 -35.35 -14.68 15.41
C ILE A 5 -35.21 -16.14 15.02
N LEU A 6 -35.33 -16.43 13.73
CA LEU A 6 -35.20 -17.80 13.21
C LEU A 6 -33.72 -18.16 12.97
N GLN A 7 -33.40 -19.43 12.78
CA GLN A 7 -32.03 -19.92 12.54
C GLN A 7 -31.36 -19.31 11.30
N ASN A 8 -32.14 -18.92 10.30
CA ASN A 8 -31.65 -18.26 9.06
C ASN A 8 -31.50 -16.74 9.22
N ASN A 9 -31.59 -16.22 10.44
CA ASN A 9 -31.59 -14.79 10.79
C ASN A 9 -32.79 -13.97 10.33
N ASP A 10 -33.87 -14.64 9.88
CA ASP A 10 -35.14 -13.97 9.61
C ASP A 10 -35.78 -13.53 10.94
N VAL A 11 -36.41 -12.38 10.90
CA VAL A 11 -37.09 -11.80 12.05
C VAL A 11 -38.59 -11.73 11.80
N LYS A 12 -39.38 -12.21 12.75
CA LYS A 12 -40.84 -12.14 12.72
C LYS A 12 -41.37 -11.38 13.92
N ILE A 13 -42.45 -10.65 13.73
CA ILE A 13 -43.29 -10.08 14.80
C ILE A 13 -44.70 -10.62 14.62
N ASP A 14 -45.24 -11.28 15.67
CA ASP A 14 -46.59 -11.93 15.65
C ASP A 14 -46.76 -12.79 14.38
N ASP A 15 -45.81 -13.69 14.11
CA ASP A 15 -45.72 -14.59 12.96
C ASP A 15 -45.55 -13.93 11.58
N GLN A 16 -45.53 -12.61 11.51
CA GLN A 16 -45.27 -11.90 10.26
C GLN A 16 -43.78 -11.63 10.07
N PHE A 17 -43.25 -12.00 8.90
CA PHE A 17 -41.89 -11.67 8.50
C PHE A 17 -41.72 -10.15 8.34
N ILE A 18 -40.73 -9.59 9.01
CA ILE A 18 -40.44 -8.16 8.99
C ILE A 18 -39.08 -7.82 8.38
N GLY A 19 -38.18 -8.79 8.31
CA GLY A 19 -36.85 -8.55 7.79
C GLY A 19 -35.84 -9.61 8.23
N LYS A 20 -34.56 -9.28 8.04
CA LYS A 20 -33.46 -10.21 8.31
C LYS A 20 -32.31 -9.50 9.02
N ILE A 21 -31.66 -10.17 9.97
CA ILE A 21 -30.43 -9.68 10.58
C ILE A 21 -29.27 -10.01 9.64
N LYS A 22 -28.59 -8.97 9.17
CA LYS A 22 -27.34 -9.07 8.39
C LYS A 22 -26.20 -8.38 9.13
N GLY A 23 -25.22 -9.17 9.55
CA GLY A 23 -24.14 -8.65 10.38
C GLY A 23 -24.66 -8.04 11.68
N LEU A 24 -24.47 -6.73 11.85
CA LEU A 24 -24.90 -5.95 13.01
C LEU A 24 -26.09 -5.03 12.70
N LYS A 25 -26.85 -5.30 11.64
CA LYS A 25 -28.04 -4.55 11.23
C LYS A 25 -29.25 -5.42 11.04
N LEU A 26 -30.42 -4.86 11.37
CA LEU A 26 -31.72 -5.38 10.97
C LEU A 26 -32.12 -4.70 9.65
N GLU A 27 -32.12 -5.47 8.56
CA GLU A 27 -32.69 -5.03 7.28
C GLU A 27 -34.17 -5.37 7.25
N LEU A 28 -35.03 -4.36 7.25
CA LEU A 28 -36.47 -4.53 7.18
C LEU A 28 -36.91 -4.75 5.75
N ASP A 29 -37.79 -5.73 5.54
CA ASP A 29 -38.48 -5.97 4.27
C ASP A 29 -39.75 -5.13 4.24
N LEU A 30 -39.61 -3.86 3.80
CA LEU A 30 -40.71 -2.90 3.77
C LEU A 30 -41.33 -2.85 2.38
N LYS A 31 -42.67 -2.85 2.36
CA LYS A 31 -43.41 -2.56 1.13
C LYS A 31 -43.05 -1.14 0.62
N LYS A 32 -42.98 -0.97 -0.70
CA LYS A 32 -42.74 0.34 -1.31
C LYS A 32 -43.73 1.37 -0.75
N GLY A 33 -43.20 2.44 -0.12
CA GLY A 33 -44.00 3.51 0.47
C GLY A 33 -44.15 3.47 2.00
N ALA A 34 -43.46 2.58 2.69
CA ALA A 34 -43.42 2.58 4.16
C ALA A 34 -42.84 3.90 4.69
N LEU A 35 -43.53 4.49 5.68
CA LEU A 35 -43.11 5.74 6.29
C LEU A 35 -41.98 5.50 7.28
N GLU A 36 -41.11 6.51 7.50
CA GLU A 36 -40.02 6.44 8.48
C GLU A 36 -40.51 6.14 9.90
N THR A 37 -41.73 6.56 10.21
CA THR A 37 -42.43 6.27 11.47
C THR A 37 -42.70 4.80 11.66
N ASP A 38 -43.05 4.06 10.59
CA ASP A 38 -43.33 2.62 10.63
C ASP A 38 -42.04 1.84 10.89
N ILE A 39 -40.92 2.26 10.27
CA ILE A 39 -39.58 1.70 10.50
C ILE A 39 -39.18 1.85 11.97
N LYS A 40 -39.33 3.04 12.52
CA LYS A 40 -38.99 3.33 13.93
C LYS A 40 -39.85 2.50 14.89
N SER A 41 -41.13 2.34 14.59
CA SER A 41 -42.07 1.57 15.41
C SER A 41 -41.72 0.08 15.38
N LEU A 42 -41.46 -0.51 14.24
CA LEU A 42 -41.01 -1.89 14.10
C LEU A 42 -39.70 -2.16 14.80
N LYS A 43 -38.72 -1.30 14.65
CA LYS A 43 -37.44 -1.40 15.37
C LYS A 43 -37.60 -1.28 16.88
N LYS A 44 -38.48 -0.42 17.35
CA LYS A 44 -38.79 -0.27 18.77
C LYS A 44 -39.41 -1.54 19.33
N ALA A 45 -40.36 -2.14 18.62
CA ALA A 45 -41.01 -3.39 19.02
C ALA A 45 -40.01 -4.58 19.06
N ALA A 46 -39.11 -4.63 18.08
CA ALA A 46 -38.10 -5.68 17.96
C ALA A 46 -36.92 -5.52 18.94
N ARG A 47 -36.73 -4.36 19.54
CA ARG A 47 -35.52 -4.01 20.31
C ARG A 47 -35.22 -4.97 21.46
N GLN A 48 -36.25 -5.42 22.17
CA GLN A 48 -36.08 -6.32 23.34
C GLN A 48 -35.51 -7.68 22.97
N THR A 49 -35.81 -8.19 21.76
CA THR A 49 -35.35 -9.49 21.28
C THR A 49 -34.10 -9.39 20.46
N ILE A 50 -34.02 -8.41 19.57
CA ILE A 50 -32.89 -8.26 18.63
C ILE A 50 -31.69 -7.60 19.30
N GLY A 51 -31.89 -6.68 20.24
CA GLY A 51 -30.80 -6.02 20.97
C GLY A 51 -29.79 -6.99 21.58
N PRO A 52 -30.25 -7.95 22.43
CA PRO A 52 -29.36 -8.95 23.02
C PRO A 52 -28.62 -9.82 21.98
N GLU A 53 -29.27 -10.17 20.87
CA GLU A 53 -28.61 -10.93 19.78
C GLU A 53 -27.51 -10.12 19.11
N LEU A 54 -27.77 -8.85 18.81
CA LEU A 54 -26.76 -7.97 18.21
C LEU A 54 -25.58 -7.71 19.17
N GLU A 55 -25.85 -7.54 20.45
CA GLU A 55 -24.81 -7.41 21.48
C GLU A 55 -23.96 -8.66 21.62
N LYS A 56 -24.56 -9.83 21.56
CA LYS A 56 -23.86 -11.12 21.52
C LYS A 56 -22.93 -11.21 20.30
N ARG A 57 -23.38 -10.74 19.14
CA ARG A 57 -22.57 -10.69 17.92
C ARG A 57 -21.38 -9.75 18.07
N VAL A 58 -21.59 -8.57 18.64
CA VAL A 58 -20.49 -7.64 18.95
C VAL A 58 -19.46 -8.29 19.87
N GLN A 59 -19.91 -8.96 20.92
CA GLN A 59 -19.01 -9.66 21.84
C GLN A 59 -18.24 -10.78 21.14
N SER A 60 -18.89 -11.53 20.25
CA SER A 60 -18.23 -12.56 19.43
C SER A 60 -17.14 -11.96 18.53
N ILE A 61 -17.37 -10.80 17.92
CA ILE A 61 -16.37 -10.08 17.13
C ILE A 61 -15.14 -9.75 17.98
N ILE A 62 -15.36 -9.18 19.16
CA ILE A 62 -14.29 -8.78 20.08
C ILE A 62 -13.50 -10.01 20.55
N ASP A 63 -14.16 -11.10 20.88
CA ASP A 63 -13.54 -12.30 21.45
C ASP A 63 -12.77 -13.10 20.37
N THR A 64 -13.30 -13.23 19.16
CA THR A 64 -12.68 -14.04 18.10
C THR A 64 -11.67 -13.29 17.27
N GLY A 65 -11.83 -11.99 17.10
CA GLY A 65 -10.95 -11.15 16.27
C GLY A 65 -10.98 -11.47 14.77
N LEU A 66 -12.00 -12.20 14.30
CA LEU A 66 -12.12 -12.67 12.91
C LEU A 66 -12.75 -11.59 12.02
N ILE A 67 -12.04 -10.46 11.87
CA ILE A 67 -12.43 -9.39 10.97
C ILE A 67 -11.36 -9.16 9.92
N SER A 68 -11.76 -8.62 8.76
CA SER A 68 -10.88 -8.37 7.61
C SER A 68 -11.19 -7.03 6.94
N LEU A 69 -10.15 -6.38 6.43
CA LEU A 69 -10.28 -5.18 5.59
C LEU A 69 -10.27 -5.60 4.12
N ASN A 70 -11.31 -5.21 3.39
CA ASN A 70 -11.49 -5.55 1.98
C ASN A 70 -11.23 -4.33 1.05
N GLU A 71 -11.13 -4.60 -0.24
CA GLU A 71 -10.82 -3.60 -1.27
C GLU A 71 -11.88 -2.50 -1.44
N ASP A 72 -13.09 -2.72 -0.95
CA ASP A 72 -14.19 -1.75 -0.92
C ASP A 72 -14.12 -0.77 0.27
N PHE A 73 -12.98 -0.70 0.97
CA PHE A 73 -12.70 0.14 2.14
C PHE A 73 -13.55 -0.20 3.36
N LYS A 74 -14.15 -1.39 3.39
CA LYS A 74 -14.96 -1.84 4.52
C LYS A 74 -14.25 -2.92 5.32
N ILE A 75 -14.54 -2.94 6.62
CA ILE A 75 -14.13 -3.98 7.54
C ILE A 75 -15.30 -4.95 7.68
N TYR A 76 -15.03 -6.22 7.46
CA TYR A 76 -16.01 -7.31 7.44
C TYR A 76 -15.85 -8.24 8.64
N TRP A 77 -16.99 -8.68 9.15
CA TRP A 77 -17.12 -9.83 10.03
C TRP A 77 -17.92 -10.89 9.30
N ASN A 78 -17.30 -12.05 9.06
CA ASN A 78 -17.82 -13.03 8.09
C ASN A 78 -18.09 -12.34 6.73
N ASP A 79 -19.29 -12.43 6.21
CA ASP A 79 -19.67 -11.85 4.91
C ASP A 79 -20.35 -10.47 5.05
N PHE A 80 -20.36 -9.88 6.25
CA PHE A 80 -21.08 -8.64 6.51
C PHE A 80 -20.17 -7.50 6.92
N PRO A 81 -20.36 -6.31 6.33
CA PRO A 81 -19.58 -5.13 6.71
C PRO A 81 -20.01 -4.64 8.10
N ILE A 82 -19.04 -4.31 8.94
CA ILE A 82 -19.26 -3.77 10.29
C ILE A 82 -18.71 -2.36 10.46
N ALA A 83 -17.84 -1.93 9.57
CA ALA A 83 -17.29 -0.57 9.53
C ALA A 83 -16.86 -0.20 8.11
N LYS A 84 -16.76 1.10 7.83
CA LYS A 84 -16.25 1.64 6.58
C LYS A 84 -15.18 2.67 6.89
N LEU A 85 -14.03 2.57 6.23
CA LEU A 85 -12.96 3.56 6.33
C LEU A 85 -13.42 4.90 5.75
N THR A 86 -13.02 5.96 6.44
CA THR A 86 -13.21 7.35 6.04
C THR A 86 -11.88 8.10 6.08
N THR A 87 -11.84 9.30 5.54
CA THR A 87 -10.63 10.12 5.51
C THR A 87 -10.22 10.53 6.92
N GLY A 88 -8.95 10.28 7.27
CA GLY A 88 -8.34 10.70 8.53
C GLY A 88 -7.39 11.88 8.34
N ASN A 89 -6.49 12.10 9.30
CA ASN A 89 -5.52 13.19 9.28
C ASN A 89 -4.46 13.03 8.19
N ASP A 90 -4.05 11.80 7.92
CA ASP A 90 -3.17 11.40 6.83
C ASP A 90 -3.59 10.01 6.32
N TYR A 91 -2.95 9.54 5.24
CA TYR A 91 -3.37 8.27 4.65
C TYR A 91 -3.07 7.04 5.51
N LEU A 92 -2.11 7.11 6.43
CA LEU A 92 -1.76 6.02 7.36
C LEU A 92 -2.63 6.00 8.62
N ASN A 93 -3.40 7.07 8.87
CA ASN A 93 -4.28 7.20 10.03
C ASN A 93 -5.73 7.45 9.56
N PRO A 94 -6.37 6.44 8.94
CA PRO A 94 -7.75 6.56 8.51
C PRO A 94 -8.69 6.64 9.71
N ASN A 95 -9.82 7.33 9.53
CA ASN A 95 -10.99 7.19 10.39
C ASN A 95 -11.89 6.07 9.87
N PHE A 96 -12.94 5.76 10.59
CA PHE A 96 -13.98 4.83 10.16
C PHE A 96 -15.32 5.14 10.81
N ASP A 97 -16.39 4.73 10.14
CA ASP A 97 -17.75 4.76 10.66
C ASP A 97 -18.23 3.33 10.87
N LEU A 98 -18.83 3.06 12.02
CA LEU A 98 -19.46 1.76 12.28
C LEU A 98 -20.70 1.58 11.43
N ILE A 99 -20.90 0.36 10.93
CA ILE A 99 -22.10 -0.09 10.22
C ILE A 99 -22.91 -0.98 11.17
N VAL A 100 -23.65 -0.34 12.05
CA VAL A 100 -24.40 -0.99 13.12
C VAL A 100 -25.82 -0.45 13.20
N ASP A 101 -26.71 -1.23 13.77
CA ASP A 101 -28.09 -0.81 14.00
C ASP A 101 -28.21 0.13 15.20
N ASP A 102 -29.19 1.03 15.15
CA ASP A 102 -29.54 1.93 16.27
C ASP A 102 -30.07 1.19 17.49
N ILE A 103 -30.50 -0.05 17.32
CA ILE A 103 -30.96 -0.94 18.39
C ILE A 103 -29.82 -1.25 19.38
N ILE A 104 -28.57 -1.29 18.92
CA ILE A 104 -27.40 -1.57 19.77
C ILE A 104 -27.20 -0.40 20.74
N GLU A 105 -26.96 -0.71 22.02
CA GLU A 105 -26.71 0.29 23.03
C GLU A 105 -25.41 1.06 22.80
N GLN A 106 -25.39 2.34 23.23
CA GLN A 106 -24.24 3.22 23.02
C GLN A 106 -22.94 2.68 23.65
N ASN A 107 -23.04 2.04 24.81
CA ASN A 107 -21.88 1.43 25.47
C ASN A 107 -21.28 0.28 24.62
N THR A 108 -22.12 -0.56 24.03
CA THR A 108 -21.70 -1.65 23.15
C THR A 108 -21.11 -1.13 21.83
N LYS A 109 -21.70 -0.08 21.26
CA LYS A 109 -21.12 0.63 20.09
C LYS A 109 -19.73 1.15 20.41
N GLN A 110 -19.53 1.75 21.59
CA GLN A 110 -18.24 2.26 22.01
C GLN A 110 -17.19 1.15 22.16
N LYS A 111 -17.56 0.02 22.76
CA LYS A 111 -16.67 -1.16 22.86
C LYS A 111 -16.23 -1.66 21.49
N LEU A 112 -17.17 -1.74 20.54
CA LEU A 112 -16.86 -2.16 19.16
C LEU A 112 -15.97 -1.13 18.47
N ASN A 113 -16.27 0.16 18.64
CA ASN A 113 -15.45 1.26 18.08
C ASN A 113 -14.00 1.18 18.58
N ASP A 114 -13.80 1.01 19.87
CA ASP A 114 -12.46 0.91 20.47
C ASP A 114 -11.71 -0.32 19.96
N TYR A 115 -12.43 -1.45 19.83
CA TYR A 115 -11.87 -2.68 19.30
C TYR A 115 -11.45 -2.53 17.83
N VAL A 116 -12.30 -2.00 16.96
CA VAL A 116 -12.02 -1.79 15.54
C VAL A 116 -10.86 -0.80 15.37
N ASN A 117 -10.86 0.29 16.14
CA ASN A 117 -9.78 1.27 16.14
C ASN A 117 -8.42 0.64 16.47
N LYS A 118 -8.36 -0.14 17.54
CA LYS A 118 -7.15 -0.86 17.96
C LYS A 118 -6.73 -1.87 16.89
N TRP A 119 -7.68 -2.59 16.31
CA TRP A 119 -7.40 -3.60 15.27
C TRP A 119 -6.80 -2.97 14.01
N ILE A 120 -7.41 -1.90 13.45
CA ILE A 120 -6.92 -1.27 12.22
C ILE A 120 -5.54 -0.63 12.42
N HIS A 121 -5.31 0.05 13.54
CA HIS A 121 -4.00 0.62 13.86
C HIS A 121 -2.94 -0.45 14.06
N SER A 122 -3.23 -1.54 14.75
CA SER A 122 -2.31 -2.67 14.90
C SER A 122 -1.97 -3.30 13.54
N LYS A 123 -2.95 -3.50 12.68
CA LYS A 123 -2.73 -4.02 11.33
C LYS A 123 -1.83 -3.13 10.50
N ILE A 124 -2.09 -1.83 10.47
CA ILE A 124 -1.26 -0.85 9.75
C ILE A 124 0.16 -0.83 10.32
N ASN A 125 0.31 -0.75 11.64
CA ASN A 125 1.61 -0.71 12.29
C ASN A 125 2.43 -1.98 12.04
N ASN A 126 1.81 -3.15 12.01
CA ASN A 126 2.50 -4.41 11.74
C ASN A 126 2.93 -4.53 10.27
N VAL A 127 2.02 -4.25 9.34
CA VAL A 127 2.29 -4.41 7.91
C VAL A 127 3.24 -3.33 7.38
N LEU A 128 3.10 -2.09 7.85
CA LEU A 128 3.92 -0.94 7.43
C LEU A 128 4.97 -0.54 8.48
N LYS A 129 5.38 -1.49 9.30
CA LYS A 129 6.32 -1.25 10.42
C LYS A 129 7.56 -0.50 9.99
N SER A 130 8.19 -0.89 8.90
CA SER A 130 9.42 -0.25 8.42
C SER A 130 9.26 1.24 8.11
N LEU A 131 8.10 1.65 7.60
CA LEU A 131 7.78 3.06 7.34
C LEU A 131 7.51 3.84 8.64
N ILE A 132 6.76 3.24 9.56
CA ILE A 132 6.38 3.86 10.83
C ILE A 132 7.59 4.00 11.75
N ASP A 133 8.48 3.01 11.78
CA ASP A 133 9.72 3.07 12.56
C ASP A 133 10.62 4.23 12.12
N LEU A 134 10.65 4.58 10.83
CA LEU A 134 11.36 5.76 10.34
C LEU A 134 10.81 7.07 10.90
N LYS A 135 9.49 7.18 11.02
CA LYS A 135 8.85 8.36 11.63
C LYS A 135 9.24 8.53 13.09
N ASN A 136 9.41 7.43 13.79
CA ASN A 136 9.64 7.39 15.23
C ASN A 136 11.12 7.26 15.63
N ILE A 137 12.04 7.51 14.71
CA ILE A 137 13.48 7.38 14.98
C ILE A 137 13.92 8.33 16.11
N LYS A 138 14.59 7.79 17.12
CA LYS A 138 15.00 8.52 18.33
C LYS A 138 16.45 9.02 18.32
N GLU A 139 17.16 8.76 17.23
CA GLU A 139 18.56 9.17 17.09
C GLU A 139 18.73 10.69 17.20
N ASN A 140 19.81 11.14 17.83
CA ASN A 140 20.07 12.57 18.01
C ASN A 140 20.74 13.22 16.79
N ASN A 141 21.30 12.44 15.88
CA ASN A 141 21.98 12.97 14.69
C ASN A 141 20.99 13.56 13.68
N SER A 142 21.26 14.77 13.23
CA SER A 142 20.41 15.50 12.29
C SER A 142 20.37 14.86 10.90
N SER A 143 21.47 14.26 10.41
CA SER A 143 21.54 13.65 9.08
C SER A 143 20.69 12.40 8.98
N ILE A 144 20.72 11.53 10.00
CA ILE A 144 19.88 10.31 10.03
C ILE A 144 18.38 10.66 10.15
N LYS A 145 18.05 11.65 10.99
CA LYS A 145 16.67 12.15 11.12
C LYS A 145 16.16 12.76 9.81
N ALA A 146 16.99 13.57 9.17
CA ALA A 146 16.62 14.20 7.91
C ALA A 146 16.37 13.17 6.80
N LEU A 147 17.23 12.16 6.66
CA LEU A 147 17.02 11.10 5.67
C LEU A 147 15.80 10.23 6.00
N ALA A 148 15.61 9.88 7.27
CA ALA A 148 14.45 9.12 7.72
C ALA A 148 13.15 9.88 7.47
N TYR A 149 13.12 11.18 7.75
CA TYR A 149 11.99 12.05 7.47
C TYR A 149 11.70 12.14 5.95
N GLN A 150 12.73 12.34 5.12
CA GLN A 150 12.58 12.38 3.67
C GLN A 150 12.05 11.06 3.12
N LEU A 151 12.51 9.92 3.62
CA LEU A 151 12.01 8.61 3.24
C LEU A 151 10.53 8.45 3.64
N TYR A 152 10.17 8.86 4.84
CA TYR A 152 8.78 8.79 5.30
C TYR A 152 7.85 9.65 4.44
N GLU A 153 8.20 10.91 4.20
CA GLU A 153 7.41 11.86 3.39
C GLU A 153 7.27 11.41 1.92
N ASN A 154 8.26 10.70 1.38
CA ASN A 154 8.25 10.18 0.02
C ASN A 154 7.84 8.70 -0.05
N ASN A 155 7.03 8.24 0.90
CA ASN A 155 6.47 6.89 0.89
C ASN A 155 7.51 5.76 0.84
N GLY A 156 8.68 5.99 1.43
CA GLY A 156 9.74 5.00 1.54
C GLY A 156 10.60 4.81 0.30
N VAL A 157 10.55 5.72 -0.67
CA VAL A 157 11.38 5.67 -1.89
C VAL A 157 11.93 7.05 -2.24
N LEU A 158 13.25 7.15 -2.38
CA LEU A 158 13.94 8.34 -2.82
C LEU A 158 14.91 8.02 -3.95
N LYS A 159 15.06 8.92 -4.91
CA LYS A 159 16.18 8.86 -5.86
C LYS A 159 17.47 9.20 -5.13
N ARG A 160 18.52 8.43 -5.36
CA ARG A 160 19.79 8.58 -4.66
C ARG A 160 20.45 9.95 -4.89
N ASP A 161 20.31 10.51 -6.08
CA ASP A 161 20.84 11.84 -6.42
C ASP A 161 20.17 12.97 -5.62
N GLN A 162 18.88 12.82 -5.27
CA GLN A 162 18.15 13.80 -4.46
C GLN A 162 18.62 13.87 -3.00
N VAL A 163 19.22 12.80 -2.50
CA VAL A 163 19.66 12.69 -1.10
C VAL A 163 21.18 12.54 -0.95
N SER A 164 21.93 12.83 -2.00
CA SER A 164 23.39 12.64 -2.03
C SER A 164 24.12 13.36 -0.90
N GLU A 165 23.69 14.57 -0.53
CA GLU A 165 24.29 15.33 0.58
C GLU A 165 24.08 14.67 1.93
N TYR A 166 22.85 14.17 2.21
CA TYR A 166 22.60 13.42 3.44
C TYR A 166 23.42 12.13 3.50
N LEU A 167 23.55 11.44 2.35
CA LEU A 167 24.32 10.19 2.27
C LEU A 167 25.81 10.37 2.51
N LYS A 168 26.40 11.50 2.07
CA LYS A 168 27.81 11.82 2.30
C LYS A 168 28.10 12.01 3.80
N ASN A 169 27.16 12.60 4.51
CA ASN A 169 27.30 12.97 5.91
C ASN A 169 26.95 11.81 6.89
N LEU A 170 26.45 10.67 6.37
CA LEU A 170 26.15 9.50 7.18
C LEU A 170 27.40 8.68 7.49
N GLU A 171 27.64 8.45 8.77
CA GLU A 171 28.67 7.53 9.25
C GLU A 171 28.25 6.06 9.04
N GLN A 172 29.22 5.15 9.13
CA GLN A 172 28.97 3.71 8.92
C GLN A 172 27.96 3.15 9.93
N ASN A 173 28.03 3.58 11.18
CA ASN A 173 27.09 3.18 12.22
C ASN A 173 25.66 3.65 11.93
N GLU A 174 25.50 4.88 11.48
CA GLU A 174 24.21 5.46 11.10
C GLU A 174 23.58 4.73 9.91
N ARG A 175 24.40 4.37 8.91
CA ARG A 175 23.97 3.52 7.81
C ARG A 175 23.51 2.14 8.27
N LYS A 176 24.16 1.58 9.30
CA LYS A 176 23.76 0.32 9.90
C LYS A 176 22.40 0.45 10.57
N ILE A 177 22.17 1.48 11.38
CA ILE A 177 20.87 1.75 12.02
C ILE A 177 19.75 1.82 10.98
N LEU A 178 19.96 2.57 9.90
CA LEU A 178 18.96 2.66 8.82
C LEU A 178 18.72 1.33 8.10
N ARG A 179 19.77 0.52 7.88
CA ARG A 179 19.62 -0.83 7.31
C ARG A 179 18.82 -1.75 8.22
N ASP A 180 19.04 -1.67 9.52
CA ASP A 180 18.32 -2.46 10.53
C ASP A 180 16.82 -2.09 10.55
N LEU A 181 16.49 -0.84 10.22
CA LEU A 181 15.12 -0.36 10.00
C LEU A 181 14.54 -0.75 8.62
N GLY A 182 15.32 -1.41 7.78
CA GLY A 182 14.88 -1.91 6.48
C GLY A 182 15.24 -1.02 5.27
N VAL A 183 16.04 0.04 5.47
CA VAL A 183 16.49 0.91 4.38
C VAL A 183 17.55 0.19 3.55
N LYS A 184 17.35 0.15 2.24
CA LYS A 184 18.35 -0.25 1.25
C LYS A 184 18.96 0.97 0.57
N PHE A 185 20.29 1.01 0.54
CA PHE A 185 21.08 2.00 -0.18
C PHE A 185 21.48 1.43 -1.54
N GLY A 186 20.57 1.53 -2.51
CA GLY A 186 20.83 1.09 -3.87
C GLY A 186 21.65 2.08 -4.70
N ARG A 187 21.91 1.74 -5.93
CA ARG A 187 22.63 2.61 -6.88
C ARG A 187 21.79 3.79 -7.36
N TYR A 188 20.52 3.52 -7.62
CA TYR A 188 19.59 4.51 -8.17
C TYR A 188 18.64 5.05 -7.12
N HIS A 189 18.34 4.25 -6.09
CA HIS A 189 17.36 4.56 -5.04
C HIS A 189 17.89 4.27 -3.64
N VAL A 190 17.36 5.04 -2.68
CA VAL A 190 17.35 4.71 -1.27
C VAL A 190 15.91 4.39 -0.91
N PHE A 191 15.61 3.19 -0.43
CA PHE A 191 14.23 2.73 -0.31
C PHE A 191 14.02 1.66 0.77
N LEU A 192 12.78 1.54 1.20
CA LEU A 192 12.31 0.49 2.10
C LEU A 192 11.85 -0.72 1.30
N HIS A 193 12.71 -1.72 1.14
CA HIS A 193 12.41 -2.88 0.30
C HIS A 193 11.23 -3.74 0.77
N ARG A 194 10.91 -3.73 2.08
CA ARG A 194 9.78 -4.46 2.62
C ARG A 194 8.44 -3.92 2.13
N LEU A 195 8.36 -2.62 1.82
CA LEU A 195 7.14 -1.98 1.32
C LEU A 195 6.77 -2.36 -0.12
N ILE A 196 7.69 -2.98 -0.87
CA ILE A 196 7.46 -3.45 -2.24
C ILE A 196 6.83 -4.86 -2.25
N LYS A 197 6.72 -5.51 -1.11
CA LYS A 197 6.07 -6.82 -0.97
C LYS A 197 4.55 -6.71 -1.13
N PRO A 198 3.86 -7.82 -1.51
CA PRO A 198 2.44 -7.81 -1.84
C PRO A 198 1.54 -7.23 -0.76
N GLU A 199 1.67 -7.69 0.47
CA GLU A 199 0.79 -7.25 1.56
C GLU A 199 0.96 -5.76 1.91
N PRO A 200 2.18 -5.21 2.10
CA PRO A 200 2.38 -3.78 2.27
C PRO A 200 1.89 -2.94 1.09
N VAL A 201 2.08 -3.38 -0.14
CA VAL A 201 1.56 -2.68 -1.33
C VAL A 201 0.03 -2.66 -1.31
N THR A 202 -0.61 -3.78 -1.02
CA THR A 202 -2.07 -3.88 -0.97
C THR A 202 -2.68 -2.94 0.06
N ILE A 203 -2.19 -2.99 1.31
CA ILE A 203 -2.74 -2.14 2.37
C ILE A 203 -2.41 -0.66 2.16
N ARG A 204 -1.21 -0.34 1.74
CA ARG A 204 -0.77 1.04 1.55
C ARG A 204 -1.51 1.73 0.40
N THR A 205 -1.71 1.06 -0.72
CA THR A 205 -2.49 1.59 -1.85
C THR A 205 -3.96 1.74 -1.52
N LEU A 206 -4.54 0.82 -0.74
CA LEU A 206 -5.89 0.94 -0.23
C LEU A 206 -6.06 2.19 0.65
N LEU A 207 -5.18 2.37 1.64
CA LEU A 207 -5.20 3.52 2.53
C LEU A 207 -4.98 4.84 1.78
N TRP A 208 -4.09 4.84 0.80
CA TRP A 208 -3.82 6.01 -0.04
C TRP A 208 -5.03 6.39 -0.90
N LYS A 209 -5.70 5.41 -1.52
CA LYS A 209 -6.95 5.62 -2.26
C LYS A 209 -8.07 6.14 -1.36
N ASN A 210 -8.19 5.58 -0.16
CA ASN A 210 -9.17 6.04 0.84
C ASN A 210 -8.93 7.50 1.22
N TYR A 211 -7.68 7.91 1.43
CA TYR A 211 -7.34 9.28 1.79
C TYR A 211 -7.61 10.26 0.66
N HIS A 212 -7.16 9.96 -0.56
CA HIS A 212 -7.26 10.87 -1.70
C HIS A 212 -8.63 10.93 -2.36
N GLN A 213 -9.48 9.93 -2.17
CA GLN A 213 -10.86 9.87 -2.71
C GLN A 213 -10.96 10.04 -4.24
N LYS A 214 -9.89 9.79 -4.99
CA LYS A 214 -9.81 10.05 -6.44
C LYS A 214 -9.53 8.82 -7.29
N TYR A 215 -8.88 7.82 -6.73
CA TYR A 215 -8.22 6.77 -7.51
C TYR A 215 -8.81 5.39 -7.26
N PHE A 216 -10.10 5.31 -6.99
CA PHE A 216 -10.79 4.07 -6.62
C PHE A 216 -10.68 2.95 -7.66
N LYS A 217 -10.51 3.30 -8.94
CA LYS A 217 -10.37 2.34 -10.04
C LYS A 217 -8.92 1.87 -10.25
N LEU A 218 -7.94 2.47 -9.59
CA LEU A 218 -6.56 2.06 -9.71
C LEU A 218 -6.31 0.80 -8.89
N ASN A 219 -5.68 -0.19 -9.52
CA ASN A 219 -5.25 -1.41 -8.85
C ASN A 219 -3.73 -1.56 -8.96
N PRO A 220 -3.07 -2.09 -7.92
CA PRO A 220 -1.66 -2.44 -8.01
C PRO A 220 -1.41 -3.41 -9.17
N PRO A 221 -0.24 -3.34 -9.83
CA PRO A 221 0.17 -4.35 -10.81
C PRO A 221 0.13 -5.75 -10.21
N THR A 222 -0.14 -6.74 -11.03
CA THR A 222 -0.10 -8.15 -10.63
C THR A 222 1.27 -8.49 -10.06
N TYR A 223 1.28 -9.16 -8.91
CA TYR A 223 2.53 -9.60 -8.30
C TYR A 223 3.36 -10.48 -9.25
N GLY A 224 4.67 -10.24 -9.26
CA GLY A 224 5.61 -10.92 -10.15
C GLY A 224 5.95 -10.17 -11.43
N LEU A 225 5.17 -9.14 -11.81
CA LEU A 225 5.55 -8.25 -12.89
C LEU A 225 6.71 -7.35 -12.45
N ASN A 226 7.75 -7.26 -13.28
CA ASN A 226 8.94 -6.45 -13.02
C ASN A 226 9.07 -5.27 -13.98
N PHE A 227 8.47 -5.39 -15.15
CA PHE A 227 8.51 -4.43 -16.24
C PHE A 227 7.10 -4.31 -16.84
N ILE A 228 6.60 -3.08 -16.99
CA ILE A 228 5.25 -2.81 -17.50
C ILE A 228 5.32 -1.70 -18.55
N GLU A 229 4.80 -1.96 -19.73
CA GLU A 229 4.61 -0.93 -20.74
C GLU A 229 3.41 -0.04 -20.37
N ASP A 230 3.63 1.28 -20.33
CA ASP A 230 2.61 2.25 -19.94
C ASP A 230 1.71 2.65 -21.11
N LYS A 231 0.78 1.77 -21.48
CA LYS A 231 -0.20 2.02 -22.55
C LYS A 231 -1.33 2.95 -22.10
N ASP A 232 -1.65 2.95 -20.81
CA ASP A 232 -2.86 3.56 -20.24
C ASP A 232 -2.57 4.88 -19.51
N LYS A 233 -1.34 5.40 -19.57
CA LYS A 233 -0.88 6.59 -18.85
C LYS A 233 -1.18 6.53 -17.35
N LYS A 234 -0.73 5.45 -16.72
CA LYS A 234 -0.93 5.19 -15.28
C LYS A 234 -0.40 6.34 -14.42
N ASP A 235 -1.06 6.58 -13.30
CA ASP A 235 -0.61 7.57 -12.31
C ASP A 235 0.77 7.22 -11.75
N LYS A 236 1.71 8.15 -11.95
CA LYS A 236 3.10 7.96 -11.56
C LYS A 236 3.28 7.79 -10.04
N ASN A 237 2.55 8.55 -9.24
CA ASN A 237 2.67 8.51 -7.78
C ASN A 237 2.08 7.22 -7.23
N PHE A 238 0.95 6.78 -7.77
CA PHE A 238 0.36 5.48 -7.43
C PHE A 238 1.31 4.33 -7.77
N MET A 239 1.91 4.34 -8.96
CA MET A 239 2.86 3.32 -9.38
C MET A 239 4.13 3.31 -8.51
N LEU A 240 4.59 4.49 -8.05
CA LEU A 240 5.71 4.58 -7.12
C LEU A 240 5.38 3.95 -5.76
N LEU A 241 4.14 4.14 -5.24
CA LEU A 241 3.65 3.41 -4.07
C LEU A 241 3.71 1.89 -4.25
N CYS A 242 3.45 1.40 -5.47
CA CYS A 242 3.56 -0.01 -5.81
C CYS A 242 5.01 -0.50 -6.00
N GLY A 243 6.00 0.39 -5.87
CA GLY A 243 7.41 0.09 -6.03
C GLY A 243 7.93 0.13 -7.45
N PHE A 244 7.24 0.84 -8.35
CA PHE A 244 7.63 1.00 -9.75
C PHE A 244 8.08 2.43 -10.07
N GLU A 245 9.21 2.58 -10.73
CA GLU A 245 9.65 3.86 -11.28
C GLU A 245 9.30 3.99 -12.76
N LYS A 246 8.91 5.20 -13.18
CA LYS A 246 8.57 5.51 -14.57
C LYS A 246 9.80 5.89 -15.38
N PHE A 247 9.99 5.23 -16.53
CA PHE A 247 10.96 5.54 -17.56
C PHE A 247 10.23 5.72 -18.89
N ASP A 248 9.96 6.96 -19.29
CA ASP A 248 9.23 7.28 -20.51
C ASP A 248 7.88 6.51 -20.60
N ASN A 249 7.82 5.47 -21.41
CA ASN A 249 6.64 4.63 -21.60
C ASN A 249 6.68 3.31 -20.81
N PHE A 250 7.57 3.19 -19.82
CA PHE A 250 7.74 1.99 -19.02
C PHE A 250 7.68 2.28 -17.54
N PHE A 251 7.23 1.27 -16.79
CA PHE A 251 7.42 1.20 -15.35
C PHE A 251 8.30 -0.01 -15.02
N VAL A 252 9.32 0.20 -14.20
CA VAL A 252 10.23 -0.87 -13.77
C VAL A 252 10.26 -0.92 -12.25
N ARG A 253 10.16 -2.13 -11.70
CA ARG A 253 10.19 -2.32 -10.25
C ARG A 253 11.55 -1.95 -9.69
N ILE A 254 11.57 -1.16 -8.63
CA ILE A 254 12.77 -0.51 -8.08
C ILE A 254 13.82 -1.53 -7.62
N ASP A 255 13.41 -2.60 -6.93
CA ASP A 255 14.32 -3.65 -6.48
C ASP A 255 14.94 -4.45 -7.65
N ILE A 256 14.22 -4.57 -8.75
CA ILE A 256 14.71 -5.19 -9.99
C ILE A 256 15.73 -4.31 -10.69
N LEU A 257 15.53 -3.00 -10.73
CA LEU A 257 16.54 -2.05 -11.23
C LEU A 257 17.87 -2.17 -10.48
N GLU A 258 17.80 -2.30 -9.16
CA GLU A 258 19.01 -2.45 -8.34
C GLU A 258 19.70 -3.81 -8.58
N ARG A 259 18.95 -4.88 -8.81
CA ARG A 259 19.50 -6.18 -9.21
C ARG A 259 20.11 -6.16 -10.61
N LEU A 260 19.47 -5.46 -11.55
CA LEU A 260 20.03 -5.25 -12.89
C LEU A 260 21.38 -4.52 -12.80
N PHE A 261 21.48 -3.50 -11.96
CA PHE A 261 22.75 -2.80 -11.76
C PHE A 261 23.86 -3.72 -11.25
N VAL A 262 23.57 -4.64 -10.34
CA VAL A 262 24.56 -5.64 -9.89
C VAL A 262 25.03 -6.53 -11.03
N LEU A 263 24.12 -6.97 -11.91
CA LEU A 263 24.49 -7.76 -13.11
C LEU A 263 25.36 -6.95 -14.06
N ILE A 264 25.05 -5.66 -14.26
CA ILE A 264 25.83 -4.76 -15.10
C ILE A 264 27.25 -4.58 -14.54
N ILE A 265 27.40 -4.33 -13.26
CA ILE A 265 28.71 -4.16 -12.60
C ILE A 265 29.53 -5.45 -12.72
N ASN A 266 28.94 -6.60 -12.42
CA ASN A 266 29.63 -7.89 -12.51
C ASN A 266 30.09 -8.20 -13.94
N SER A 267 29.30 -7.81 -14.94
CA SER A 267 29.68 -7.93 -16.35
C SER A 267 30.77 -6.95 -16.74
N SER A 268 30.73 -5.69 -16.26
CA SER A 268 31.74 -4.68 -16.56
C SER A 268 33.14 -5.02 -16.04
N LEU A 269 33.22 -5.69 -14.90
CA LEU A 269 34.47 -6.21 -14.34
C LEU A 269 35.14 -7.27 -15.23
N LYS A 270 34.34 -8.02 -16.02
CA LYS A 270 34.81 -9.09 -16.90
C LYS A 270 35.05 -8.62 -18.34
N GLU A 271 34.26 -7.67 -18.81
CA GLU A 271 34.16 -7.29 -20.23
C GLU A 271 34.66 -5.84 -20.49
N ASN A 272 35.38 -5.25 -19.54
CA ASN A 272 35.76 -3.84 -19.55
C ASN A 272 34.52 -2.91 -19.54
N THR A 273 34.54 -1.83 -20.40
CA THR A 273 33.48 -0.81 -20.44
C THR A 273 32.34 -1.14 -21.39
N GLU A 274 32.51 -2.11 -22.28
CA GLU A 274 31.49 -2.54 -23.24
C GLU A 274 30.85 -3.86 -22.77
N ILE A 275 29.54 -3.81 -22.50
CA ILE A 275 28.82 -4.92 -21.89
C ILE A 275 27.83 -5.46 -22.91
N LYS A 276 27.90 -6.78 -23.14
CA LYS A 276 26.95 -7.49 -23.99
C LYS A 276 25.59 -7.61 -23.29
N ILE A 277 24.51 -7.38 -24.05
CA ILE A 277 23.16 -7.67 -23.56
C ILE A 277 22.98 -9.18 -23.48
N LYS A 278 22.80 -9.70 -22.27
CA LYS A 278 22.67 -11.13 -21.98
C LYS A 278 21.21 -11.53 -21.72
N PRO A 279 20.82 -12.76 -22.08
CA PRO A 279 19.48 -13.27 -21.81
C PRO A 279 19.06 -13.17 -20.33
N GLU A 280 19.98 -13.33 -19.38
CA GLU A 280 19.71 -13.21 -17.95
C GLU A 280 19.20 -11.81 -17.54
N MET A 281 19.67 -10.74 -18.21
CA MET A 281 19.21 -9.37 -18.00
C MET A 281 17.77 -9.20 -18.49
N LEU A 282 17.44 -9.76 -19.65
CA LEU A 282 16.07 -9.73 -20.20
C LEU A 282 15.10 -10.54 -19.34
N ASN A 283 15.54 -11.71 -18.89
CA ASN A 283 14.74 -12.57 -18.02
C ASN A 283 14.47 -11.94 -16.65
N LEU A 284 15.46 -11.23 -16.09
CA LEU A 284 15.29 -10.51 -14.82
C LEU A 284 14.17 -9.48 -14.90
N LEU A 285 14.10 -8.73 -16.00
CA LEU A 285 13.10 -7.70 -16.24
C LEU A 285 11.78 -8.28 -16.78
N GLY A 286 11.83 -9.40 -17.49
CA GLY A 286 10.68 -9.95 -18.19
C GLY A 286 10.25 -9.09 -19.38
N CYS A 287 11.20 -8.52 -20.13
CA CYS A 287 10.94 -7.65 -21.28
C CYS A 287 11.66 -8.13 -22.56
N SER A 288 11.23 -7.59 -23.70
CA SER A 288 11.89 -7.81 -24.99
C SER A 288 13.26 -7.13 -25.04
N LYS A 289 14.12 -7.58 -25.95
CA LYS A 289 15.42 -6.95 -26.21
C LYS A 289 15.29 -5.49 -26.64
N ASP A 290 14.28 -5.17 -27.45
CA ASP A 290 14.03 -3.80 -27.90
C ASP A 290 13.58 -2.88 -26.75
N SER A 291 12.68 -3.36 -25.88
CA SER A 291 12.28 -2.61 -24.69
C SER A 291 13.46 -2.41 -23.72
N PHE A 292 14.31 -3.42 -23.58
CA PHE A 292 15.51 -3.31 -22.75
C PHE A 292 16.51 -2.28 -23.28
N LYS A 293 16.73 -2.23 -24.60
CA LYS A 293 17.57 -1.20 -25.24
C LYS A 293 17.03 0.22 -24.96
N LYS A 294 15.72 0.41 -25.10
CA LYS A 294 15.08 1.70 -24.79
C LYS A 294 15.25 2.08 -23.31
N LEU A 295 15.11 1.13 -22.40
CA LEU A 295 15.34 1.34 -20.97
C LEU A 295 16.80 1.77 -20.71
N LEU A 296 17.78 1.08 -21.27
CA LEU A 296 19.20 1.41 -21.12
C LEU A 296 19.52 2.83 -21.58
N ILE A 297 18.95 3.28 -22.70
CA ILE A 297 19.10 4.65 -23.19
C ILE A 297 18.56 5.65 -22.16
N LYS A 298 17.39 5.38 -21.56
CA LYS A 298 16.81 6.23 -20.51
C LYS A 298 17.62 6.22 -19.20
N MET A 299 18.40 5.17 -18.96
CA MET A 299 19.33 5.07 -17.83
C MET A 299 20.74 5.65 -18.13
N ASN A 300 20.88 6.41 -19.21
CA ASN A 300 22.13 7.03 -19.66
C ASN A 300 23.22 6.05 -20.14
N TYR A 301 22.81 4.93 -20.72
CA TYR A 301 23.71 4.06 -21.45
C TYR A 301 23.64 4.33 -22.96
N LYS A 302 24.75 4.18 -23.65
CA LYS A 302 24.83 4.14 -25.12
C LYS A 302 24.71 2.70 -25.56
N VAL A 303 23.72 2.39 -26.40
CA VAL A 303 23.49 1.07 -26.98
C VAL A 303 24.03 1.05 -28.42
N PHE A 304 24.69 -0.04 -28.82
CA PHE A 304 25.25 -0.21 -30.15
C PHE A 304 25.32 -1.70 -30.53
N GLU A 305 25.44 -1.96 -31.84
CA GLU A 305 25.59 -3.31 -32.40
C GLU A 305 27.05 -3.53 -32.79
N LYS A 306 27.57 -4.75 -32.54
CA LYS A 306 28.90 -5.20 -32.93
C LYS A 306 28.82 -6.71 -33.17
N ASP A 307 29.30 -7.16 -34.34
CA ASP A 307 29.32 -8.58 -34.73
C ASP A 307 27.94 -9.28 -34.59
N ASN A 308 26.88 -8.60 -35.01
CA ASN A 308 25.48 -9.04 -34.89
C ASN A 308 24.96 -9.22 -33.45
N GLU A 309 25.67 -8.67 -32.48
CA GLU A 309 25.33 -8.72 -31.07
C GLU A 309 25.12 -7.31 -30.51
N SER A 310 24.24 -7.17 -29.52
CA SER A 310 23.95 -5.88 -28.91
C SER A 310 24.79 -5.66 -27.66
N TYR A 311 25.39 -4.49 -27.59
CA TYR A 311 26.24 -4.03 -26.49
C TYR A 311 25.77 -2.69 -25.95
N PHE A 312 26.18 -2.38 -24.75
CA PHE A 312 25.97 -1.06 -24.15
C PHE A 312 27.16 -0.64 -23.29
N LYS A 313 27.30 0.68 -23.12
CA LYS A 313 28.29 1.28 -22.24
C LYS A 313 27.75 2.51 -21.57
N TYR A 314 28.27 2.84 -20.39
CA TYR A 314 27.86 4.02 -19.65
C TYR A 314 28.21 5.29 -20.43
N ASN A 315 27.25 6.21 -20.55
CA ASN A 315 27.40 7.51 -21.22
C ASN A 315 27.00 8.63 -20.25
N PRO A 316 27.94 9.15 -19.44
CA PRO A 316 27.63 10.17 -18.47
C PRO A 316 27.06 11.44 -19.14
N SER A 317 25.99 12.00 -18.56
CA SER A 317 25.38 13.23 -19.07
C SER A 317 26.38 14.41 -19.06
N LYS A 318 26.23 15.36 -19.98
CA LYS A 318 27.11 16.57 -20.10
C LYS A 318 27.24 17.36 -18.76
N LYS A 319 26.31 17.28 -17.85
CA LYS A 319 26.36 17.90 -16.51
C LYS A 319 27.51 17.35 -15.65
N TYR A 320 27.84 16.08 -15.75
CA TYR A 320 28.94 15.48 -14.98
C TYR A 320 30.31 15.71 -15.59
N LYS A 321 30.37 15.94 -16.91
CA LYS A 321 31.66 16.28 -17.60
C LYS A 321 32.21 17.62 -17.19
N LYS A 322 31.38 18.63 -16.86
CA LYS A 322 31.81 19.95 -16.40
C LYS A 322 32.41 19.99 -15.00
N ILE A 323 32.07 19.02 -14.14
CA ILE A 323 32.57 18.97 -12.77
C ILE A 323 33.93 18.27 -12.68
N SER A 324 34.21 17.31 -13.55
CA SER A 324 35.51 16.62 -13.60
C SER A 324 36.62 17.44 -14.20
N THR A 325 36.32 18.38 -15.11
CA THR A 325 37.31 19.25 -15.73
C THR A 325 37.68 20.48 -14.88
N LYS A 326 36.89 20.84 -13.87
CA LYS A 326 37.21 21.92 -12.93
C LYS A 326 38.04 21.48 -11.71
N LYS A 327 38.40 20.20 -11.58
CA LYS A 327 39.28 19.68 -10.53
C LYS A 327 40.71 19.44 -10.99
N MET A 328 41.06 19.82 -12.22
CA MET A 328 42.41 19.70 -12.80
C MET A 328 42.99 21.05 -13.28
N SER A 329 42.55 22.16 -12.69
CA SER A 329 43.24 23.46 -12.89
C SER A 329 43.48 24.14 -11.55
#